data_f2899a57423098a8ade301ff24d7e089
#
_entry.id   f2899a57423098a8ade301ff24d7e089
#
_cell.length_a   1.000
_cell.length_b   1.000
_cell.length_c   1.000
_cell.angle_alpha   90.00
_cell.angle_beta   90.00
_cell.angle_gamma   90.00
#
_symmetry.space_group_name_H-M   'P 1'
#
loop_
_entity.id
_entity.type
_entity.pdbx_description
1 polymer ?
#
loop_
_entity_poly.entity_id
_entity_poly.type
_entity_poly.pdbx_seq_one_letter_code
_entity_poly.pdbx_strand_id
1 'polypeptide(L)'
;MASPDEKNLVWLDLEMTGLEPEKDFILEIATVVTDGELNVLAEGPCLAIHQSDDILHGMDPWCVEQHGKSGLTQRCRDSQITVQEAQMQTLAFLSPWCAPGKSPLCGNTIGQDRRFLVKFMPRLHDYFHYRSIDVSSIKELVSRWYPEQKYVYSKSKQHLSLADVHESIAELRHYRKNVFR
;
A
#
# COMPACT_ATOMS: atom_id res chain seq x y z
N MET A 1 -16.29 18.37 10.94
CA MET A 1 -15.86 17.04 10.49
C MET A 1 -15.64 17.14 8.98
N ALA A 2 -14.53 16.64 8.45
CA ALA A 2 -14.34 16.58 7.00
C ALA A 2 -15.43 15.68 6.41
N SER A 3 -16.10 16.14 5.35
CA SER A 3 -17.00 15.28 4.57
C SER A 3 -16.16 14.50 3.55
N PRO A 4 -16.50 13.24 3.26
CA PRO A 4 -15.82 12.49 2.22
C PRO A 4 -15.78 13.24 0.89
N ASP A 5 -14.61 13.35 0.27
CA ASP A 5 -14.43 13.98 -1.04
C ASP A 5 -14.12 12.90 -2.09
N GLU A 6 -14.85 12.90 -3.21
CA GLU A 6 -14.65 11.96 -4.31
C GLU A 6 -13.29 12.14 -5.03
N LYS A 7 -12.63 13.30 -4.84
CA LYS A 7 -11.30 13.59 -5.39
C LYS A 7 -10.16 13.04 -4.54
N ASN A 8 -10.44 12.59 -3.33
CA ASN A 8 -9.42 12.02 -2.46
C ASN A 8 -8.91 10.70 -3.03
N LEU A 9 -7.60 10.49 -2.85
CA LEU A 9 -6.87 9.31 -3.30
C LEU A 9 -6.49 8.47 -2.09
N VAL A 10 -6.68 7.15 -2.19
CA VAL A 10 -6.26 6.23 -1.13
C VAL A 10 -5.01 5.50 -1.55
N TRP A 11 -3.94 5.75 -0.84
CA TRP A 11 -2.64 5.10 -1.01
C TRP A 11 -2.55 3.93 -0.06
N LEU A 12 -2.09 2.80 -0.57
CA LEU A 12 -1.98 1.58 0.20
C LEU A 12 -0.73 0.81 -0.22
N ASP A 13 -0.13 0.13 0.74
CA ASP A 13 0.93 -0.82 0.54
C ASP A 13 0.74 -2.01 1.49
N LEU A 14 0.98 -3.21 0.98
CA LEU A 14 0.96 -4.47 1.73
C LEU A 14 2.35 -5.07 1.76
N GLU A 15 2.75 -5.56 2.94
CA GLU A 15 3.82 -6.54 3.03
C GLU A 15 3.22 -7.95 3.06
N MET A 16 3.81 -8.88 2.33
CA MET A 16 3.30 -10.23 2.20
C MET A 16 4.42 -11.27 2.37
N THR A 17 4.04 -12.53 2.59
CA THR A 17 5.00 -13.66 2.67
C THR A 17 5.58 -14.06 1.32
N GLY A 18 5.00 -13.56 0.23
CA GLY A 18 5.37 -13.79 -1.16
C GLY A 18 4.35 -13.14 -2.09
N LEU A 19 4.36 -13.48 -3.38
CA LEU A 19 3.58 -12.77 -4.40
C LEU A 19 2.35 -13.53 -4.92
N GLU A 20 2.10 -14.75 -4.41
CA GLU A 20 1.03 -15.62 -4.88
C GLU A 20 -0.11 -15.72 -3.84
N PRO A 21 -1.23 -14.98 -3.99
CA PRO A 21 -2.30 -14.98 -2.99
C PRO A 21 -2.82 -16.37 -2.61
N GLU A 22 -2.70 -17.36 -3.52
CA GLU A 22 -3.14 -18.72 -3.24
C GLU A 22 -2.26 -19.48 -2.23
N LYS A 23 -1.04 -19.00 -1.99
CA LYS A 23 -0.05 -19.61 -1.10
C LYS A 23 0.42 -18.67 -0.01
N ASP A 24 0.35 -17.39 -0.28
CA ASP A 24 0.95 -16.34 0.53
C ASP A 24 -0.09 -15.57 1.33
N PHE A 25 0.37 -14.88 2.36
CA PHE A 25 -0.45 -14.20 3.35
C PHE A 25 -0.01 -12.74 3.51
N ILE A 26 -0.95 -11.88 3.96
CA ILE A 26 -0.64 -10.48 4.30
C ILE A 26 0.05 -10.44 5.66
N LEU A 27 1.14 -9.69 5.74
CA LEU A 27 1.92 -9.44 6.96
C LEU A 27 1.66 -8.05 7.56
N GLU A 28 1.53 -7.05 6.70
CA GLU A 28 1.28 -5.67 7.12
C GLU A 28 0.42 -4.93 6.11
N ILE A 29 -0.35 -3.97 6.59
CA ILE A 29 -1.09 -3.01 5.76
C ILE A 29 -0.83 -1.61 6.27
N ALA A 30 -0.49 -0.68 5.38
CA ALA A 30 -0.43 0.74 5.64
C ALA A 30 -1.28 1.52 4.63
N THR A 31 -1.91 2.61 5.10
CA THR A 31 -2.74 3.47 4.26
C THR A 31 -2.50 4.93 4.55
N VAL A 32 -2.58 5.76 3.50
CA VAL A 32 -2.54 7.22 3.58
C VAL A 32 -3.63 7.78 2.66
N VAL A 33 -4.26 8.86 3.05
CA VAL A 33 -5.21 9.60 2.20
C VAL A 33 -4.58 10.92 1.78
N THR A 34 -4.63 11.21 0.48
CA THR A 34 -4.29 12.54 -0.06
C THR A 34 -5.49 13.18 -0.73
N ASP A 35 -5.45 14.49 -0.91
CA ASP A 35 -6.31 15.15 -1.89
C ASP A 35 -5.86 14.83 -3.34
N GLY A 36 -6.59 15.35 -4.33
CA GLY A 36 -6.24 15.19 -5.75
C GLY A 36 -4.96 15.92 -6.17
N GLU A 37 -4.44 16.81 -5.32
CA GLU A 37 -3.17 17.53 -5.52
C GLU A 37 -1.99 16.81 -4.87
N LEU A 38 -2.23 15.62 -4.30
CA LEU A 38 -1.27 14.78 -3.58
C LEU A 38 -0.82 15.35 -2.21
N ASN A 39 -1.56 16.29 -1.62
CA ASN A 39 -1.29 16.72 -0.25
C ASN A 39 -1.82 15.66 0.72
N VAL A 40 -0.99 15.24 1.67
CA VAL A 40 -1.40 14.27 2.69
C VAL A 40 -2.45 14.90 3.60
N LEU A 41 -3.63 14.28 3.65
CA LEU A 41 -4.74 14.68 4.51
C LEU A 41 -4.75 13.90 5.82
N ALA A 42 -4.44 12.62 5.76
CA ALA A 42 -4.39 11.74 6.93
C ALA A 42 -3.49 10.52 6.69
N GLU A 43 -2.81 10.10 7.75
CA GLU A 43 -2.13 8.81 7.80
C GLU A 43 -2.98 7.83 8.59
N GLY A 44 -3.20 6.67 8.01
CA GLY A 44 -3.96 5.59 8.62
C GLY A 44 -3.11 4.73 9.55
N PRO A 45 -3.73 3.71 10.12
CA PRO A 45 -3.00 2.75 10.90
C PRO A 45 -2.04 1.96 10.01
N CYS A 46 -0.83 1.70 10.54
CA CYS A 46 0.10 0.72 10.00
C CYS A 46 0.01 -0.53 10.88
N LEU A 47 -0.58 -1.61 10.35
CA LEU A 47 -1.02 -2.76 11.11
C LEU A 47 -0.25 -4.01 10.72
N ALA A 48 0.60 -4.51 11.62
CA ALA A 48 1.15 -5.85 11.50
C ALA A 48 0.08 -6.88 11.85
N ILE A 49 -0.13 -7.84 10.98
CA ILE A 49 -1.14 -8.89 11.08
C ILE A 49 -0.52 -10.14 11.70
N HIS A 50 -1.20 -10.72 12.67
CA HIS A 50 -0.72 -11.95 13.31
C HIS A 50 -0.57 -13.08 12.29
N GLN A 51 0.58 -13.75 12.32
CA GLN A 51 0.85 -14.96 11.55
C GLN A 51 1.53 -16.02 12.46
N SER A 52 1.20 -17.27 12.22
CA SER A 52 1.84 -18.39 12.93
C SER A 52 3.31 -18.55 12.53
N ASP A 53 4.08 -19.17 13.40
CA ASP A 53 5.49 -19.47 13.11
C ASP A 53 5.65 -20.34 11.85
N ASP A 54 4.72 -21.25 11.57
CA ASP A 54 4.77 -22.07 10.36
C ASP A 54 4.67 -21.21 9.08
N ILE A 55 3.80 -20.21 9.07
CA ILE A 55 3.68 -19.27 7.96
C ILE A 55 4.93 -18.40 7.84
N LEU A 56 5.42 -17.85 8.96
CA LEU A 56 6.61 -16.98 8.98
C LEU A 56 7.89 -17.69 8.57
N HIS A 57 8.04 -18.98 8.93
CA HIS A 57 9.18 -19.80 8.50
C HIS A 57 9.03 -20.35 7.07
N GLY A 58 7.80 -20.41 6.57
CA GLY A 58 7.49 -20.88 5.21
C GLY A 58 7.71 -19.86 4.10
N MET A 59 8.07 -18.60 4.43
CA MET A 59 8.40 -17.55 3.46
C MET A 59 9.60 -17.94 2.59
N ASP A 60 9.67 -17.38 1.38
CA ASP A 60 10.88 -17.51 0.59
C ASP A 60 12.09 -16.84 1.27
N PRO A 61 13.34 -17.24 0.93
CA PRO A 61 14.55 -16.73 1.62
C PRO A 61 14.71 -15.20 1.53
N TRP A 62 14.24 -14.58 0.46
CA TRP A 62 14.31 -13.11 0.31
C TRP A 62 13.35 -12.43 1.30
N CYS A 63 12.10 -12.90 1.39
CA CYS A 63 11.11 -12.38 2.34
C CYS A 63 11.56 -12.57 3.79
N VAL A 64 12.10 -13.75 4.13
CA VAL A 64 12.67 -14.03 5.47
C VAL A 64 13.75 -13.00 5.81
N GLU A 65 14.67 -12.73 4.89
CA GLU A 65 15.76 -11.78 5.11
C GLU A 65 15.23 -10.33 5.26
N GLN A 66 14.37 -9.87 4.34
CA GLN A 66 13.86 -8.48 4.35
C GLN A 66 12.96 -8.21 5.56
N HIS A 67 11.99 -9.07 5.82
CA HIS A 67 11.08 -8.91 6.96
C HIS A 67 11.77 -9.15 8.30
N GLY A 68 12.82 -9.96 8.34
CA GLY A 68 13.68 -10.09 9.50
C GLY A 68 14.46 -8.80 9.79
N LYS A 69 15.08 -8.19 8.77
CA LYS A 69 15.84 -6.93 8.90
C LYS A 69 14.95 -5.75 9.30
N SER A 70 13.73 -5.64 8.76
CA SER A 70 12.77 -4.58 9.12
C SER A 70 12.08 -4.82 10.47
N GLY A 71 12.27 -6.00 11.08
CA GLY A 71 11.59 -6.41 12.32
C GLY A 71 10.11 -6.78 12.12
N LEU A 72 9.62 -6.83 10.88
CA LEU A 72 8.23 -7.15 10.58
C LEU A 72 7.86 -8.56 11.03
N THR A 73 8.74 -9.55 10.80
CA THR A 73 8.54 -10.94 11.26
C THR A 73 8.20 -11.00 12.75
N GLN A 74 8.95 -10.27 13.59
CA GLN A 74 8.69 -10.24 15.03
C GLN A 74 7.39 -9.51 15.35
N ARG A 75 7.11 -8.38 14.67
CA ARG A 75 5.85 -7.65 14.86
C ARG A 75 4.63 -8.50 14.50
N CYS A 76 4.70 -9.31 13.44
CA CYS A 76 3.63 -10.24 13.07
C CYS A 76 3.44 -11.35 14.09
N ARG A 77 4.53 -11.88 14.65
CA ARG A 77 4.48 -12.91 15.72
C ARG A 77 3.80 -12.38 16.97
N ASP A 78 4.15 -11.16 17.40
CA ASP A 78 3.66 -10.54 18.63
C ASP A 78 2.28 -9.88 18.48
N SER A 79 1.86 -9.65 17.25
CA SER A 79 0.57 -9.03 16.96
C SER A 79 -0.60 -9.89 17.42
N GLN A 80 -1.68 -9.22 17.84
CA GLN A 80 -2.97 -9.86 18.11
C GLN A 80 -4.01 -9.50 17.02
N ILE A 81 -3.60 -8.72 16.02
CA ILE A 81 -4.50 -8.20 14.98
C ILE A 81 -4.69 -9.27 13.91
N THR A 82 -5.92 -9.68 13.71
CA THR A 82 -6.31 -10.56 12.62
C THR A 82 -6.46 -9.77 11.30
N VAL A 83 -6.46 -10.47 10.18
CA VAL A 83 -6.74 -9.89 8.85
C VAL A 83 -8.10 -9.16 8.83
N GLN A 84 -9.11 -9.72 9.50
CA GLN A 84 -10.45 -9.14 9.59
C GLN A 84 -10.46 -7.84 10.40
N GLU A 85 -9.74 -7.81 11.50
CA GLU A 85 -9.60 -6.60 12.33
C GLU A 85 -8.82 -5.51 11.59
N ALA A 86 -7.74 -5.86 10.89
CA ALA A 86 -6.99 -4.93 10.05
C ALA A 86 -7.89 -4.33 8.96
N GLN A 87 -8.70 -5.15 8.28
CA GLN A 87 -9.68 -4.69 7.31
C GLN A 87 -10.68 -3.70 7.94
N MET A 88 -11.22 -4.00 9.11
CA MET A 88 -12.21 -3.15 9.78
C MET A 88 -11.60 -1.83 10.27
N GLN A 89 -10.39 -1.85 10.82
CA GLN A 89 -9.69 -0.64 11.26
C GLN A 89 -9.34 0.26 10.07
N THR A 90 -8.91 -0.32 8.96
CA THR A 90 -8.63 0.43 7.72
C THR A 90 -9.92 1.07 7.16
N LEU A 91 -11.03 0.33 7.11
CA LEU A 91 -12.33 0.88 6.67
C LEU A 91 -12.81 2.01 7.59
N ALA A 92 -12.67 1.85 8.91
CA ALA A 92 -13.03 2.90 9.87
C ALA A 92 -12.20 4.17 9.68
N PHE A 93 -10.90 4.02 9.39
CA PHE A 93 -10.03 5.14 9.06
C PHE A 93 -10.45 5.84 7.76
N LEU A 94 -10.79 5.10 6.71
CA LEU A 94 -11.12 5.65 5.39
C LEU A 94 -12.47 6.37 5.35
N SER A 95 -13.45 5.92 6.13
CA SER A 95 -14.85 6.38 6.04
C SER A 95 -15.06 7.89 6.22
N PRO A 96 -14.31 8.65 7.03
CA PRO A 96 -14.43 10.09 7.11
C PRO A 96 -13.87 10.84 5.89
N TRP A 97 -13.00 10.21 5.10
CA TRP A 97 -12.24 10.81 4.01
C TRP A 97 -12.78 10.47 2.62
N CYS A 98 -13.30 9.27 2.45
CA CYS A 98 -13.66 8.71 1.15
C CYS A 98 -15.00 8.02 1.24
N ALA A 99 -15.86 8.24 0.24
CA ALA A 99 -17.12 7.50 0.13
C ALA A 99 -16.88 6.14 -0.58
N PRO A 100 -17.65 5.09 -0.25
CA PRO A 100 -17.55 3.79 -0.90
C PRO A 100 -17.65 3.86 -2.43
N GLY A 101 -16.76 3.18 -3.12
CA GLY A 101 -16.72 3.08 -4.57
C GLY A 101 -16.22 4.32 -5.31
N LYS A 102 -15.71 5.36 -4.60
CA LYS A 102 -15.34 6.64 -5.21
C LYS A 102 -13.84 6.82 -5.40
N SER A 103 -13.07 6.60 -4.36
CA SER A 103 -11.62 6.82 -4.38
C SER A 103 -10.87 5.64 -5.01
N PRO A 104 -9.94 5.89 -5.96
CA PRO A 104 -9.11 4.84 -6.51
C PRO A 104 -8.09 4.34 -5.48
N LEU A 105 -7.71 3.07 -5.61
CA LEU A 105 -6.57 2.50 -4.90
C LEU A 105 -5.28 2.91 -5.62
N CYS A 106 -4.34 3.50 -4.90
CA CYS A 106 -3.10 4.08 -5.43
C CYS A 106 -1.87 3.43 -4.78
N GLY A 107 -0.80 3.25 -5.54
CA GLY A 107 0.49 2.73 -5.08
C GLY A 107 1.40 2.31 -6.21
N ASN A 108 2.58 1.80 -5.87
CA ASN A 108 3.48 1.18 -6.83
C ASN A 108 3.12 -0.30 -7.03
N THR A 109 2.95 -0.74 -8.27
CA THR A 109 2.55 -2.13 -8.62
C THR A 109 1.27 -2.56 -7.89
N ILE A 110 0.39 -1.62 -7.63
CA ILE A 110 -0.78 -1.75 -6.75
C ILE A 110 -1.77 -2.84 -7.18
N GLY A 111 -1.66 -3.31 -8.40
CA GLY A 111 -2.41 -4.47 -8.88
C GLY A 111 -2.09 -5.75 -8.10
N GLN A 112 -0.85 -5.89 -7.62
CA GLN A 112 -0.43 -7.02 -6.80
C GLN A 112 -1.13 -6.98 -5.42
N ASP A 113 -1.11 -5.83 -4.75
CA ASP A 113 -1.83 -5.62 -3.48
C ASP A 113 -3.32 -5.89 -3.65
N ARG A 114 -3.91 -5.39 -4.74
CA ARG A 114 -5.33 -5.61 -5.03
C ARG A 114 -5.70 -7.10 -5.12
N ARG A 115 -4.83 -7.98 -5.65
CA ARG A 115 -5.06 -9.44 -5.67
C ARG A 115 -5.19 -10.00 -4.25
N PHE A 116 -4.34 -9.56 -3.33
CA PHE A 116 -4.42 -9.97 -1.92
C PHE A 116 -5.66 -9.40 -1.22
N LEU A 117 -6.02 -8.13 -1.49
CA LEU A 117 -7.26 -7.55 -0.95
C LEU A 117 -8.51 -8.33 -1.39
N VAL A 118 -8.60 -8.72 -2.67
CA VAL A 118 -9.71 -9.54 -3.18
C VAL A 118 -9.89 -10.80 -2.36
N LYS A 119 -8.80 -11.49 -2.02
CA LYS A 119 -8.85 -12.75 -1.30
C LYS A 119 -9.05 -12.58 0.21
N PHE A 120 -8.30 -11.69 0.83
CA PHE A 120 -8.18 -11.62 2.28
C PHE A 120 -8.98 -10.49 2.93
N MET A 121 -9.25 -9.41 2.18
CA MET A 121 -9.96 -8.22 2.65
C MET A 121 -11.04 -7.75 1.65
N PRO A 122 -12.01 -8.61 1.29
CA PRO A 122 -12.96 -8.32 0.20
C PRO A 122 -13.80 -7.06 0.46
N ARG A 123 -14.19 -6.77 1.71
CA ARG A 123 -14.95 -5.55 2.04
C ARG A 123 -14.12 -4.29 1.82
N LEU A 124 -12.80 -4.34 2.07
CA LEU A 124 -11.89 -3.24 1.78
C LEU A 124 -11.67 -3.10 0.27
N HIS A 125 -11.51 -4.22 -0.44
CA HIS A 125 -11.43 -4.22 -1.90
C HIS A 125 -12.65 -3.55 -2.53
N ASP A 126 -13.86 -3.92 -2.11
CA ASP A 126 -15.13 -3.39 -2.64
C ASP A 126 -15.38 -1.91 -2.25
N TYR A 127 -14.65 -1.42 -1.25
CA TYR A 127 -14.71 -0.02 -0.83
C TYR A 127 -14.04 0.92 -1.82
N PHE A 128 -13.05 0.46 -2.57
CA PHE A 128 -12.34 1.26 -3.56
C PHE A 128 -13.10 1.34 -4.89
N HIS A 129 -12.83 2.40 -5.63
CA HIS A 129 -13.21 2.46 -7.04
C HIS A 129 -12.54 1.31 -7.82
N TYR A 130 -13.20 0.81 -8.87
CA TYR A 130 -12.65 -0.30 -9.68
C TYR A 130 -11.34 0.06 -10.41
N ARG A 131 -11.12 1.35 -10.70
CA ARG A 131 -9.86 1.84 -11.27
C ARG A 131 -8.81 2.02 -10.19
N SER A 132 -7.54 1.90 -10.60
CA SER A 132 -6.38 2.16 -9.75
C SER A 132 -5.49 3.25 -10.35
N ILE A 133 -4.69 3.88 -9.51
CA ILE A 133 -3.55 4.69 -9.94
C ILE A 133 -2.28 3.91 -9.61
N ASP A 134 -1.72 3.27 -10.64
CA ASP A 134 -0.47 2.52 -10.50
C ASP A 134 0.70 3.40 -10.94
N VAL A 135 1.50 3.84 -9.95
CA VAL A 135 2.66 4.70 -10.18
C VAL A 135 3.74 3.97 -10.97
N SER A 136 3.86 2.64 -10.82
CA SER A 136 4.79 1.83 -11.60
C SER A 136 4.51 1.87 -13.10
N SER A 137 3.24 1.98 -13.50
CA SER A 137 2.89 2.14 -14.92
C SER A 137 3.41 3.47 -15.49
N ILE A 138 3.29 4.56 -14.71
CA ILE A 138 3.84 5.87 -15.09
C ILE A 138 5.37 5.81 -15.15
N LYS A 139 6.01 5.21 -14.14
CA LYS A 139 7.45 4.98 -14.08
C LYS A 139 7.98 4.25 -15.32
N GLU A 140 7.28 3.21 -15.76
CA GLU A 140 7.63 2.46 -16.96
C GLU A 140 7.57 3.32 -18.22
N LEU A 141 6.56 4.18 -18.35
CA LEU A 141 6.44 5.11 -19.48
C LEU A 141 7.52 6.20 -19.42
N VAL A 142 7.75 6.79 -18.24
CA VAL A 142 8.78 7.81 -18.06
C VAL A 142 10.16 7.24 -18.37
N SER A 143 10.45 6.02 -17.96
CA SER A 143 11.75 5.40 -18.23
C SER A 143 12.04 5.22 -19.73
N ARG A 144 11.00 5.13 -20.56
CA ARG A 144 11.11 4.95 -22.01
C ARG A 144 11.06 6.27 -22.79
N TRP A 145 10.22 7.21 -22.35
CA TRP A 145 9.92 8.41 -23.13
C TRP A 145 10.63 9.66 -22.61
N TYR A 146 10.94 9.67 -21.29
CA TYR A 146 11.55 10.81 -20.59
C TYR A 146 12.60 10.32 -19.59
N PRO A 147 13.66 9.60 -20.04
CA PRO A 147 14.61 8.93 -19.13
C PRO A 147 15.34 9.91 -18.18
N GLU A 148 15.46 11.18 -18.59
CA GLU A 148 16.04 12.26 -17.76
C GLU A 148 15.13 12.70 -16.60
N GLN A 149 13.84 12.35 -16.66
CA GLN A 149 12.84 12.68 -15.62
C GLN A 149 12.58 11.51 -14.66
N LYS A 150 13.43 10.50 -14.65
CA LYS A 150 13.29 9.39 -13.69
C LYS A 150 13.35 9.88 -12.26
N TYR A 151 12.47 9.34 -11.42
CA TYR A 151 12.53 9.56 -9.99
C TYR A 151 13.75 8.84 -9.39
N VAL A 152 14.48 9.56 -8.54
CA VAL A 152 15.62 9.00 -7.81
C VAL A 152 15.19 8.78 -6.37
N TYR A 153 15.12 7.53 -5.96
CA TYR A 153 14.73 7.13 -4.61
C TYR A 153 15.71 7.66 -3.56
N SER A 154 15.19 8.14 -2.44
CA SER A 154 16.03 8.39 -1.27
C SER A 154 16.55 7.05 -0.72
N LYS A 155 17.80 7.02 -0.25
CA LYS A 155 18.53 5.79 0.07
C LYS A 155 18.02 4.99 1.28
N SER A 156 16.93 5.35 1.92
CA SER A 156 16.40 4.64 3.09
C SER A 156 15.39 3.56 2.67
N LYS A 157 15.85 2.51 2.00
CA LYS A 157 15.02 1.32 1.77
C LYS A 157 14.89 0.52 3.05
N GLN A 158 13.93 0.88 3.90
CA GLN A 158 13.65 0.11 5.11
C GLN A 158 12.54 -0.93 4.92
N HIS A 159 11.92 -1.04 3.72
CA HIS A 159 10.79 -1.94 3.45
C HIS A 159 9.78 -1.92 4.63
N LEU A 160 9.27 -0.74 4.91
CA LEU A 160 8.20 -0.49 5.87
C LEU A 160 7.03 0.08 5.06
N SER A 161 5.90 -0.60 5.07
CA SER A 161 4.75 -0.27 4.21
C SER A 161 4.39 1.23 4.23
N LEU A 162 4.40 1.89 5.40
CA LEU A 162 4.08 3.32 5.48
C LEU A 162 5.13 4.19 4.76
N ALA A 163 6.42 3.86 4.86
CA ALA A 163 7.48 4.58 4.16
C ALA A 163 7.36 4.38 2.64
N ASP A 164 7.02 3.18 2.19
CA ASP A 164 6.84 2.85 0.78
C ASP A 164 5.60 3.54 0.20
N VAL A 165 4.52 3.71 1.00
CA VAL A 165 3.38 4.56 0.64
C VAL A 165 3.81 6.02 0.41
N HIS A 166 4.56 6.61 1.33
CA HIS A 166 5.03 7.99 1.19
C HIS A 166 5.97 8.16 -0.01
N GLU A 167 6.81 7.16 -0.28
CA GLU A 167 7.70 7.18 -1.44
C GLU A 167 6.91 7.13 -2.75
N SER A 168 5.84 6.30 -2.82
CA SER A 168 4.94 6.24 -3.97
C SER A 168 4.24 7.59 -4.23
N ILE A 169 3.81 8.30 -3.18
CA ILE A 169 3.25 9.65 -3.27
C ILE A 169 4.30 10.64 -3.79
N ALA A 170 5.52 10.59 -3.25
CA ALA A 170 6.61 11.48 -3.67
C ALA A 170 7.02 11.24 -5.12
N GLU A 171 7.06 9.98 -5.56
CA GLU A 171 7.34 9.59 -6.94
C GLU A 171 6.27 10.15 -7.90
N LEU A 172 4.97 10.01 -7.57
CA LEU A 172 3.92 10.57 -8.41
C LEU A 172 3.94 12.09 -8.44
N ARG A 173 4.25 12.78 -7.31
CA ARG A 173 4.47 14.23 -7.28
C ARG A 173 5.59 14.65 -8.22
N HIS A 174 6.69 13.91 -8.23
CA HIS A 174 7.81 14.18 -9.14
C HIS A 174 7.36 14.09 -10.59
N TYR A 175 6.65 13.02 -10.98
CA TYR A 175 6.15 12.88 -12.34
C TYR A 175 5.12 13.95 -12.70
N ARG A 176 4.21 14.28 -11.79
CA ARG A 176 3.25 15.37 -11.99
C ARG A 176 3.92 16.69 -12.29
N LYS A 177 4.99 17.03 -11.59
CA LYS A 177 5.73 18.28 -11.77
C LYS A 177 6.56 18.32 -13.04
N ASN A 178 7.18 17.21 -13.43
CA ASN A 178 8.24 17.19 -14.43
C ASN A 178 7.80 16.57 -15.77
N VAL A 179 6.74 15.78 -15.79
CA VAL A 179 6.30 15.01 -16.96
C VAL A 179 4.92 15.45 -17.46
N PHE A 180 3.95 15.59 -16.55
CA PHE A 180 2.60 16.00 -16.92
C PHE A 180 2.52 17.52 -17.13
N ARG A 181 1.88 17.95 -18.24
CA ARG A 181 1.67 19.36 -18.61
C ARG A 181 0.18 19.69 -18.62
#